data_ae8b7ae9721a03c5311bdebe5fd53a43
#
_entry.id   ae8b7ae9721a03c5311bdebe5fd53a43
#
_cell.length_a   1.000
_cell.length_b   1.000
_cell.length_c   1.000
_cell.angle_alpha   90.00
_cell.angle_beta   90.00
_cell.angle_gamma   90.00
#
_symmetry.space_group_name_H-M   'P 1'
#
loop_
_entity.id
_entity.type
_entity.pdbx_description
1 polymer ?
#
loop_
_entity_poly.entity_id
_entity_poly.type
_entity_poly.pdbx_seq_one_letter_code
_entity_poly.pdbx_strand_id
1 'polypeptide(L)'
;MTIPRRVFVGSAVSGLALHAQPPRPKAGATPLRTFGKTGVKLSVIGQGGARLALLRTKEAARPHVRYAYDMGLNYFDCAHSYWNGLSEEVYGDVLADVRKNVFLTTKSGKRTRKEAEAELHASLKSLKTDYLDLWQMHGLQEQRDIDQILAPGGALEAFESARKAGKCRFFGFTGHHDPKVHVAMLKAYPDFDSILMPLHAADPAYLSFEKTTLPEAVSRGIGVQAMKVFGNAFLLRVLNAEECLRYALSLPIHCATVGCSTTGQLDDDLRIAQNFKPYTPEQMDEIRNRAITAGPGGLQGPALEYWKVGGVWK
;
A
#
# COMPACT_ATOMS: atom_id res chain seq x y z
N MET A 1 32.78 -72.31 7.95
CA MET A 1 31.77 -72.10 6.85
C MET A 1 31.12 -70.72 7.06
N THR A 2 31.61 -69.72 6.35
CA THR A 2 31.14 -68.32 6.47
C THR A 2 30.44 -67.94 5.19
N ILE A 3 29.20 -67.57 5.31
CA ILE A 3 28.32 -67.14 4.18
C ILE A 3 28.46 -65.58 4.05
N PRO A 4 28.82 -65.03 2.89
CA PRO A 4 28.91 -63.60 2.74
C PRO A 4 27.54 -62.96 2.51
N ARG A 5 27.20 -61.89 3.28
CA ARG A 5 26.07 -61.02 3.12
C ARG A 5 26.26 -60.13 1.87
N ARG A 6 25.40 -60.27 0.87
CA ARG A 6 25.26 -59.33 -0.24
C ARG A 6 24.55 -58.07 0.27
N VAL A 7 25.26 -56.95 0.21
CA VAL A 7 24.65 -55.62 0.43
C VAL A 7 24.06 -55.16 -0.92
N PHE A 8 22.75 -55.03 -0.96
CA PHE A 8 22.04 -54.35 -2.07
C PHE A 8 22.16 -52.85 -1.83
N VAL A 9 22.97 -52.16 -2.63
CA VAL A 9 22.96 -50.68 -2.71
C VAL A 9 21.90 -50.31 -3.72
N GLY A 10 20.71 -49.99 -3.22
CA GLY A 10 19.66 -49.36 -4.03
C GLY A 10 19.98 -47.88 -4.23
N SER A 11 20.41 -47.51 -5.44
CA SER A 11 20.55 -46.11 -5.84
C SER A 11 19.16 -45.53 -6.02
N ALA A 12 18.68 -44.82 -4.99
CA ALA A 12 17.53 -43.95 -5.11
C ALA A 12 17.95 -42.69 -5.91
N VAL A 13 17.65 -42.66 -7.19
CA VAL A 13 17.74 -41.46 -8.00
C VAL A 13 16.53 -40.56 -7.57
N SER A 14 16.78 -39.67 -6.60
CA SER A 14 15.85 -38.59 -6.28
C SER A 14 15.85 -37.63 -7.45
N GLY A 15 14.83 -37.75 -8.30
CA GLY A 15 14.55 -36.77 -9.34
C GLY A 15 14.23 -35.43 -8.68
N LEU A 16 15.20 -34.53 -8.65
CA LEU A 16 14.95 -33.12 -8.42
C LEU A 16 14.08 -32.63 -9.56
N ALA A 17 12.78 -32.48 -9.29
CA ALA A 17 11.88 -31.76 -10.17
C ALA A 17 12.42 -30.31 -10.24
N LEU A 18 13.08 -29.98 -11.33
CA LEU A 18 13.41 -28.61 -11.69
C LEU A 18 12.08 -27.86 -11.81
N HIS A 19 11.66 -27.20 -10.73
CA HIS A 19 10.56 -26.24 -10.81
C HIS A 19 11.04 -25.14 -11.74
N ALA A 20 10.46 -25.07 -12.94
CA ALA A 20 10.71 -23.99 -13.86
C ALA A 20 10.43 -22.68 -13.13
N GLN A 21 11.43 -21.80 -13.07
CA GLN A 21 11.22 -20.48 -12.49
C GLN A 21 10.09 -19.77 -13.25
N PRO A 22 9.13 -19.14 -12.55
CA PRO A 22 8.08 -18.43 -13.21
C PRO A 22 8.67 -17.35 -14.13
N PRO A 23 8.03 -17.06 -15.27
CA PRO A 23 8.53 -16.07 -16.22
C PRO A 23 8.70 -14.72 -15.53
N ARG A 24 9.77 -14.01 -15.87
CA ARG A 24 10.03 -12.66 -15.31
C ARG A 24 8.93 -11.70 -15.78
N PRO A 25 8.54 -10.71 -14.93
CA PRO A 25 7.60 -9.68 -15.33
C PRO A 25 8.21 -8.84 -16.47
N LYS A 26 7.35 -8.29 -17.34
CA LYS A 26 7.76 -7.43 -18.44
C LYS A 26 7.72 -5.98 -18.00
N ALA A 27 8.76 -5.23 -18.28
CA ALA A 27 8.79 -3.78 -18.05
C ALA A 27 7.63 -3.09 -18.80
N GLY A 28 6.95 -2.16 -18.15
CA GLY A 28 5.85 -1.39 -18.74
C GLY A 28 4.54 -2.16 -18.98
N ALA A 29 4.45 -3.45 -18.64
CA ALA A 29 3.25 -4.26 -18.86
C ALA A 29 2.24 -4.23 -17.70
N THR A 30 2.53 -3.50 -16.62
CA THR A 30 1.61 -3.37 -15.48
C THR A 30 0.36 -2.61 -15.89
N PRO A 31 -0.85 -3.18 -15.68
CA PRO A 31 -2.10 -2.51 -16.02
C PRO A 31 -2.25 -1.17 -15.30
N LEU A 32 -2.96 -0.24 -15.95
CA LEU A 32 -3.28 1.06 -15.39
C LEU A 32 -4.77 1.17 -15.10
N ARG A 33 -5.14 1.88 -14.02
CA ARG A 33 -6.52 2.26 -13.69
C ARG A 33 -6.63 3.76 -13.57
N THR A 34 -7.74 4.34 -14.03
CA THR A 34 -8.04 5.75 -13.82
C THR A 34 -8.32 6.00 -12.34
N PHE A 35 -7.58 6.92 -11.73
CA PHE A 35 -7.61 7.20 -10.30
C PHE A 35 -8.80 8.09 -9.91
N GLY A 36 -9.94 7.47 -9.63
CA GLY A 36 -11.18 8.16 -9.29
C GLY A 36 -11.51 9.27 -10.28
N LYS A 37 -12.06 10.38 -9.77
CA LYS A 37 -12.42 11.59 -10.55
C LYS A 37 -11.21 12.41 -11.03
N THR A 38 -9.99 12.06 -10.66
CA THR A 38 -8.78 12.84 -11.04
C THR A 38 -8.41 12.74 -12.51
N GLY A 39 -8.87 11.70 -13.22
CA GLY A 39 -8.53 11.42 -14.61
C GLY A 39 -7.12 10.86 -14.82
N VAL A 40 -6.28 10.81 -13.79
CA VAL A 40 -4.90 10.28 -13.88
C VAL A 40 -4.92 8.76 -13.91
N LYS A 41 -4.07 8.16 -14.74
CA LYS A 41 -3.89 6.70 -14.76
C LYS A 41 -2.73 6.28 -13.86
N LEU A 42 -3.01 5.41 -12.90
CA LEU A 42 -2.03 4.81 -12.00
C LEU A 42 -1.83 3.33 -12.33
N SER A 43 -0.61 2.84 -12.17
CA SER A 43 -0.35 1.40 -12.14
C SER A 43 -1.17 0.75 -11.01
N VAL A 44 -1.77 -0.42 -11.28
CA VAL A 44 -2.66 -1.10 -10.32
C VAL A 44 -1.95 -1.53 -9.04
N ILE A 45 -0.62 -1.55 -9.04
CA ILE A 45 0.23 -1.62 -7.85
C ILE A 45 1.18 -0.43 -7.84
N GLY A 46 1.57 0.02 -6.64
CA GLY A 46 2.49 1.13 -6.41
C GLY A 46 3.55 0.80 -5.38
N GLN A 47 4.72 1.43 -5.49
CA GLN A 47 5.82 1.26 -4.56
C GLN A 47 5.54 1.98 -3.23
N GLY A 48 5.45 1.21 -2.13
CA GLY A 48 5.26 1.74 -0.78
C GLY A 48 6.58 2.06 -0.06
N GLY A 49 6.80 3.32 0.28
CA GLY A 49 8.02 3.81 0.92
C GLY A 49 8.20 3.40 2.39
N ALA A 50 7.14 2.99 3.09
CA ALA A 50 7.23 2.60 4.50
C ALA A 50 8.17 1.41 4.75
N ARG A 51 8.34 0.51 3.78
CA ARG A 51 9.19 -0.68 3.89
C ARG A 51 10.62 -0.47 3.40
N LEU A 52 10.97 0.69 2.85
CA LEU A 52 12.35 0.99 2.45
C LEU A 52 13.31 0.92 3.64
N ALA A 53 12.85 1.22 4.85
CA ALA A 53 13.63 1.05 6.08
C ALA A 53 14.17 -0.38 6.29
N LEU A 54 13.52 -1.41 5.75
CA LEU A 54 13.97 -2.79 5.83
C LEU A 54 15.25 -3.05 5.00
N LEU A 55 15.56 -2.19 4.05
CA LEU A 55 16.80 -2.22 3.25
C LEU A 55 17.98 -1.62 4.02
N ARG A 56 17.74 -1.00 5.19
CA ARG A 56 18.70 -0.51 6.18
C ARG A 56 19.53 0.70 5.75
N THR A 57 19.87 0.86 4.48
CA THR A 57 20.66 2.00 3.97
C THR A 57 20.01 2.60 2.73
N LYS A 58 20.23 3.90 2.49
CA LYS A 58 19.76 4.57 1.27
C LYS A 58 20.40 3.97 0.01
N GLU A 59 21.66 3.56 0.11
CA GLU A 59 22.42 2.93 -0.97
C GLU A 59 21.76 1.64 -1.46
N ALA A 60 21.26 0.82 -0.53
CA ALA A 60 20.50 -0.39 -0.86
C ALA A 60 19.08 -0.09 -1.35
N ALA A 61 18.46 0.98 -0.86
CA ALA A 61 17.10 1.36 -1.22
C ALA A 61 16.99 2.01 -2.62
N ARG A 62 17.98 2.80 -3.03
CA ARG A 62 17.95 3.51 -4.33
C ARG A 62 17.79 2.58 -5.54
N PRO A 63 18.60 1.53 -5.74
CA PRO A 63 18.42 0.61 -6.85
C PRO A 63 17.07 -0.12 -6.82
N HIS A 64 16.53 -0.41 -5.64
CA HIS A 64 15.22 -1.02 -5.50
C HIS A 64 14.09 -0.10 -5.99
N VAL A 65 14.13 1.19 -5.64
CA VAL A 65 13.15 2.19 -6.11
C VAL A 65 13.31 2.42 -7.61
N ARG A 66 14.55 2.52 -8.12
CA ARG A 66 14.80 2.68 -9.56
C ARG A 66 14.27 1.49 -10.36
N TYR A 67 14.51 0.29 -9.87
CA TYR A 67 13.99 -0.93 -10.48
C TYR A 67 12.45 -0.93 -10.57
N ALA A 68 11.75 -0.47 -9.53
CA ALA A 68 10.29 -0.34 -9.56
C ALA A 68 9.83 0.59 -10.70
N TYR A 69 10.50 1.74 -10.87
CA TYR A 69 10.23 2.66 -11.97
C TYR A 69 10.54 2.02 -13.34
N ASP A 70 11.71 1.43 -13.50
CA ASP A 70 12.16 0.82 -14.76
C ASP A 70 11.24 -0.35 -15.18
N MET A 71 10.60 -1.02 -14.22
CA MET A 71 9.57 -2.03 -14.46
C MET A 71 8.19 -1.45 -14.81
N GLY A 72 8.03 -0.12 -14.80
CA GLY A 72 6.84 0.58 -15.26
C GLY A 72 5.84 0.95 -14.16
N LEU A 73 6.24 0.91 -12.89
CA LEU A 73 5.40 1.51 -11.85
C LEU A 73 5.48 3.03 -11.97
N ASN A 74 4.31 3.68 -11.91
CA ASN A 74 4.22 5.12 -11.91
C ASN A 74 3.68 5.73 -10.61
N TYR A 75 3.26 4.91 -9.63
CA TYR A 75 2.77 5.37 -8.33
C TYR A 75 3.79 5.07 -7.22
N PHE A 76 4.26 6.12 -6.54
CA PHE A 76 5.24 6.05 -5.47
C PHE A 76 4.69 6.70 -4.21
N ASP A 77 4.43 5.87 -3.18
CA ASP A 77 3.80 6.27 -1.93
C ASP A 77 4.83 6.50 -0.83
N CYS A 78 4.89 7.72 -0.30
CA CYS A 78 5.75 8.09 0.81
C CYS A 78 4.96 8.71 1.98
N ALA A 79 5.66 9.06 3.04
CA ALA A 79 5.22 9.94 4.12
C ALA A 79 6.43 10.60 4.77
N HIS A 80 6.24 11.82 5.28
CA HIS A 80 7.29 12.57 5.98
C HIS A 80 7.91 11.78 7.15
N SER A 81 7.09 11.00 7.85
CA SER A 81 7.53 10.18 8.98
C SER A 81 8.23 8.87 8.61
N TYR A 82 8.17 8.41 7.34
CA TYR A 82 8.72 7.11 6.98
C TYR A 82 10.24 7.10 7.04
N TRP A 83 10.78 6.14 7.81
CA TRP A 83 12.21 6.00 8.04
C TRP A 83 12.89 7.31 8.50
N ASN A 84 12.20 8.07 9.37
CA ASN A 84 12.66 9.37 9.85
C ASN A 84 13.01 10.35 8.71
N GLY A 85 12.22 10.38 7.64
CA GLY A 85 12.42 11.22 6.47
C GLY A 85 13.29 10.60 5.37
N LEU A 86 14.08 9.55 5.66
CA LEU A 86 15.00 8.94 4.69
C LEU A 86 14.27 8.32 3.48
N SER A 87 13.02 7.89 3.63
CA SER A 87 12.23 7.38 2.50
C SER A 87 11.96 8.48 1.46
N GLU A 88 11.68 9.71 1.88
CA GLU A 88 11.53 10.86 0.97
C GLU A 88 12.86 11.20 0.28
N GLU A 89 13.97 11.18 1.03
CA GLU A 89 15.29 11.42 0.44
C GLU A 89 15.64 10.40 -0.64
N VAL A 90 15.36 9.10 -0.39
CA VAL A 90 15.57 8.03 -1.39
C VAL A 90 14.74 8.28 -2.64
N TYR A 91 13.46 8.63 -2.48
CA TYR A 91 12.61 8.93 -3.62
C TYR A 91 13.10 10.18 -4.37
N GLY A 92 13.50 11.23 -3.66
CA GLY A 92 14.07 12.43 -4.25
C GLY A 92 15.38 12.16 -5.01
N ASP A 93 16.25 11.28 -4.48
CA ASP A 93 17.50 10.92 -5.15
C ASP A 93 17.26 10.13 -6.45
N VAL A 94 16.22 9.30 -6.49
CA VAL A 94 16.01 8.33 -7.58
C VAL A 94 15.04 8.82 -8.64
N LEU A 95 14.03 9.62 -8.25
CA LEU A 95 12.92 9.98 -9.13
C LEU A 95 13.00 11.41 -9.69
N ALA A 96 14.00 12.21 -9.28
CA ALA A 96 14.11 13.60 -9.70
C ALA A 96 14.26 13.74 -11.23
N ASP A 97 15.05 12.88 -11.87
CA ASP A 97 15.28 12.86 -13.32
C ASP A 97 14.04 12.41 -14.12
N VAL A 98 13.16 11.68 -13.50
CA VAL A 98 11.91 11.14 -14.10
C VAL A 98 10.64 11.69 -13.47
N ARG A 99 10.74 12.78 -12.69
CA ARG A 99 9.67 13.35 -11.87
C ARG A 99 8.33 13.51 -12.61
N LYS A 100 8.36 13.89 -13.87
CA LYS A 100 7.17 14.11 -14.71
C LYS A 100 6.46 12.83 -15.13
N ASN A 101 7.14 11.70 -15.01
CA ASN A 101 6.63 10.38 -15.44
C ASN A 101 6.03 9.59 -14.26
N VAL A 102 6.13 10.11 -13.03
CA VAL A 102 5.67 9.44 -11.83
C VAL A 102 4.58 10.23 -11.11
N PHE A 103 3.68 9.51 -10.47
CA PHE A 103 2.71 10.05 -9.52
C PHE A 103 3.30 9.90 -8.11
N LEU A 104 3.84 11.00 -7.60
CA LEU A 104 4.57 11.04 -6.34
C LEU A 104 3.68 11.56 -5.22
N THR A 105 3.56 10.80 -4.15
CA THR A 105 2.76 11.18 -2.99
C THR A 105 3.58 11.18 -1.71
N THR A 106 3.24 12.10 -0.81
CA THR A 106 3.67 12.05 0.59
C THR A 106 2.54 12.46 1.54
N LYS A 107 2.81 12.43 2.84
CA LYS A 107 1.79 12.59 3.86
C LYS A 107 2.32 13.45 5.02
N SER A 108 1.42 14.27 5.61
CA SER A 108 1.67 15.01 6.85
C SER A 108 0.84 14.45 8.00
N GLY A 109 1.48 14.20 9.13
CA GLY A 109 0.83 13.82 10.39
C GLY A 109 0.31 14.98 11.21
N LYS A 110 0.50 16.21 10.76
CA LYS A 110 0.16 17.42 11.51
C LYS A 110 -1.32 17.78 11.36
N ARG A 111 -1.86 18.41 12.41
CA ARG A 111 -3.26 18.80 12.49
C ARG A 111 -3.47 20.31 12.40
N THR A 112 -2.41 21.11 12.57
CA THR A 112 -2.46 22.56 12.41
C THR A 112 -1.92 23.00 11.07
N ARG A 113 -2.41 24.11 10.53
CA ARG A 113 -1.96 24.72 9.28
C ARG A 113 -0.45 24.95 9.28
N LYS A 114 0.05 25.67 10.29
CA LYS A 114 1.47 26.05 10.38
C LYS A 114 2.41 24.85 10.33
N GLU A 115 2.10 23.80 11.10
CA GLU A 115 2.95 22.61 11.16
C GLU A 115 2.86 21.78 9.86
N ALA A 116 1.65 21.67 9.26
CA ALA A 116 1.46 20.97 8.00
C ALA A 116 2.21 21.67 6.84
N GLU A 117 2.15 23.01 6.76
CA GLU A 117 2.93 23.79 5.79
C GLU A 117 4.44 23.58 5.98
N ALA A 118 4.93 23.54 7.22
CA ALA A 118 6.35 23.28 7.51
C ALA A 118 6.78 21.87 7.05
N GLU A 119 5.97 20.83 7.33
CA GLU A 119 6.23 19.47 6.83
C GLU A 119 6.18 19.40 5.31
N LEU A 120 5.23 20.10 4.64
CA LEU A 120 5.17 20.14 3.17
C LEU A 120 6.47 20.70 2.58
N HIS A 121 6.98 21.82 3.12
CA HIS A 121 8.21 22.42 2.62
C HIS A 121 9.41 21.49 2.84
N ALA A 122 9.50 20.83 3.99
CA ALA A 122 10.53 19.84 4.27
C ALA A 122 10.44 18.66 3.31
N SER A 123 9.24 18.12 3.07
CA SER A 123 8.98 17.02 2.14
C SER A 123 9.36 17.37 0.69
N LEU A 124 8.97 18.55 0.19
CA LEU A 124 9.34 19.01 -1.16
C LEU A 124 10.86 19.08 -1.33
N LYS A 125 11.56 19.58 -0.29
CA LYS A 125 13.04 19.63 -0.28
C LYS A 125 13.65 18.23 -0.31
N SER A 126 13.19 17.31 0.54
CA SER A 126 13.68 15.93 0.61
C SER A 126 13.40 15.16 -0.69
N LEU A 127 12.21 15.34 -1.26
CA LEU A 127 11.78 14.74 -2.52
C LEU A 127 12.38 15.41 -3.78
N LYS A 128 13.14 16.52 -3.61
CA LYS A 128 13.78 17.28 -4.70
C LYS A 128 12.80 17.66 -5.83
N THR A 129 11.63 18.17 -5.44
CA THR A 129 10.56 18.55 -6.37
C THR A 129 9.84 19.80 -5.88
N ASP A 130 9.27 20.55 -6.81
CA ASP A 130 8.49 21.76 -6.49
C ASP A 130 7.01 21.45 -6.22
N TYR A 131 6.56 20.24 -6.55
CA TYR A 131 5.17 19.83 -6.37
C TYR A 131 5.02 18.34 -6.07
N LEU A 132 3.92 18.00 -5.42
CA LEU A 132 3.43 16.64 -5.23
C LEU A 132 2.27 16.36 -6.18
N ASP A 133 2.12 15.12 -6.63
CA ASP A 133 0.87 14.73 -7.28
C ASP A 133 -0.25 14.58 -6.28
N LEU A 134 0.04 13.98 -5.12
CA LEU A 134 -0.93 13.80 -4.06
C LEU A 134 -0.30 14.09 -2.69
N TRP A 135 -0.95 14.94 -1.91
CA TRP A 135 -0.59 15.16 -0.52
C TRP A 135 -1.70 14.64 0.40
N GLN A 136 -1.36 13.85 1.43
CA GLN A 136 -2.37 13.19 2.27
C GLN A 136 -2.24 13.57 3.75
N MET A 137 -3.38 13.78 4.40
CA MET A 137 -3.48 13.87 5.86
C MET A 137 -3.25 12.48 6.43
N HIS A 138 -2.20 12.30 7.24
CA HIS A 138 -1.71 10.99 7.65
C HIS A 138 -2.34 10.52 8.95
N GLY A 139 -2.84 9.28 8.95
CA GLY A 139 -3.14 8.55 10.15
C GLY A 139 -4.30 9.11 10.97
N LEU A 140 -5.45 9.37 10.34
CA LEU A 140 -6.68 9.71 11.06
C LEU A 140 -7.08 8.55 11.97
N GLN A 141 -7.28 8.80 13.26
CA GLN A 141 -7.56 7.79 14.27
C GLN A 141 -8.91 7.99 14.96
N GLU A 142 -9.28 9.23 15.26
CA GLU A 142 -10.43 9.55 16.09
C GLU A 142 -11.12 10.86 15.65
N GLN A 143 -12.31 11.14 16.18
CA GLN A 143 -13.07 12.35 15.86
C GLN A 143 -12.26 13.63 16.14
N ARG A 144 -11.45 13.65 17.19
CA ARG A 144 -10.60 14.81 17.51
C ARG A 144 -9.64 15.18 16.38
N ASP A 145 -9.13 14.20 15.61
CA ASP A 145 -8.31 14.50 14.43
C ASP A 145 -9.09 15.32 13.41
N ILE A 146 -10.35 14.94 13.17
CA ILE A 146 -11.24 15.65 12.24
C ILE A 146 -11.50 17.08 12.73
N ASP A 147 -11.85 17.21 14.01
CA ASP A 147 -12.16 18.51 14.62
C ASP A 147 -10.96 19.47 14.51
N GLN A 148 -9.75 18.99 14.78
CA GLN A 148 -8.53 19.80 14.68
C GLN A 148 -8.18 20.14 13.23
N ILE A 149 -8.32 19.22 12.30
CA ILE A 149 -8.02 19.43 10.88
C ILE A 149 -8.95 20.49 10.28
N LEU A 150 -10.22 20.46 10.65
CA LEU A 150 -11.26 21.35 10.10
C LEU A 150 -11.43 22.66 10.87
N ALA A 151 -10.82 22.81 12.04
CA ALA A 151 -10.88 24.04 12.82
C ALA A 151 -10.21 25.24 12.09
N PRO A 152 -10.56 26.47 12.41
CA PRO A 152 -9.79 27.64 11.98
C PRO A 152 -8.29 27.49 12.34
N GLY A 153 -7.41 27.65 11.36
CA GLY A 153 -5.98 27.37 11.52
C GLY A 153 -5.63 25.87 11.51
N GLY A 154 -6.56 25.01 11.19
CA GLY A 154 -6.38 23.58 11.03
C GLY A 154 -5.64 23.19 9.74
N ALA A 155 -5.24 21.92 9.68
CA ALA A 155 -4.41 21.46 8.57
C ALA A 155 -5.10 21.55 7.21
N LEU A 156 -6.45 21.46 7.12
CA LEU A 156 -7.17 21.57 5.86
C LEU A 156 -6.81 22.85 5.11
N GLU A 157 -6.68 23.98 5.81
CA GLU A 157 -6.28 25.26 5.19
C GLU A 157 -4.91 25.17 4.50
N ALA A 158 -3.96 24.41 5.06
CA ALA A 158 -2.66 24.18 4.43
C ALA A 158 -2.79 23.38 3.13
N PHE A 159 -3.64 22.33 3.14
CA PHE A 159 -3.86 21.47 1.96
C PHE A 159 -4.53 22.24 0.82
N GLU A 160 -5.56 23.02 1.11
CA GLU A 160 -6.22 23.87 0.13
C GLU A 160 -5.28 24.97 -0.43
N SER A 161 -4.52 25.61 0.46
CA SER A 161 -3.50 26.60 0.07
C SER A 161 -2.42 25.99 -0.81
N ALA A 162 -1.93 24.79 -0.47
CA ALA A 162 -0.92 24.08 -1.27
C ALA A 162 -1.45 23.73 -2.67
N ARG A 163 -2.69 23.24 -2.78
CA ARG A 163 -3.36 22.97 -4.07
C ARG A 163 -3.50 24.25 -4.89
N LYS A 164 -3.97 25.33 -4.28
CA LYS A 164 -4.11 26.63 -4.96
C LYS A 164 -2.76 27.19 -5.43
N ALA A 165 -1.69 26.98 -4.67
CA ALA A 165 -0.33 27.40 -5.00
C ALA A 165 0.39 26.45 -5.99
N GLY A 166 -0.23 25.36 -6.43
CA GLY A 166 0.38 24.37 -7.32
C GLY A 166 1.42 23.48 -6.64
N LYS A 167 1.53 23.49 -5.32
CA LYS A 167 2.45 22.63 -4.55
C LYS A 167 1.95 21.21 -4.41
N CYS A 168 0.66 20.96 -4.57
CA CYS A 168 0.09 19.64 -4.79
C CYS A 168 -1.03 19.71 -5.82
N ARG A 169 -1.18 18.67 -6.63
CA ARG A 169 -2.26 18.59 -7.63
C ARG A 169 -3.56 18.13 -6.97
N PHE A 170 -3.44 17.15 -6.13
CA PHE A 170 -4.55 16.49 -5.43
C PHE A 170 -4.23 16.37 -3.95
N PHE A 171 -5.27 16.26 -3.12
CA PHE A 171 -5.09 15.90 -1.74
C PHE A 171 -6.17 14.93 -1.24
N GLY A 172 -5.83 14.23 -0.17
CA GLY A 172 -6.68 13.23 0.44
C GLY A 172 -6.27 12.93 1.87
N PHE A 173 -6.70 11.81 2.36
CA PHE A 173 -6.33 11.37 3.70
C PHE A 173 -6.11 9.87 3.77
N THR A 174 -5.51 9.44 4.89
CA THR A 174 -5.28 8.04 5.18
C THR A 174 -5.46 7.76 6.66
N GLY A 175 -5.82 6.56 6.98
CA GLY A 175 -5.90 6.02 8.33
C GLY A 175 -6.12 4.52 8.27
N HIS A 176 -5.96 3.88 9.41
CA HIS A 176 -6.14 2.43 9.51
C HIS A 176 -6.73 2.02 10.86
N HIS A 177 -7.20 2.98 11.64
CA HIS A 177 -7.64 2.75 13.01
C HIS A 177 -9.12 2.39 13.10
N ASP A 178 -10.02 3.27 12.65
CA ASP A 178 -11.46 3.06 12.65
C ASP A 178 -12.10 3.53 11.32
N PRO A 179 -12.80 2.65 10.59
CA PRO A 179 -13.49 3.03 9.35
C PRO A 179 -14.58 4.09 9.54
N LYS A 180 -15.18 4.20 10.75
CA LYS A 180 -16.17 5.22 11.05
C LYS A 180 -15.59 6.63 11.01
N VAL A 181 -14.32 6.78 11.42
CA VAL A 181 -13.60 8.06 11.34
C VAL A 181 -13.42 8.48 9.88
N HIS A 182 -13.14 7.54 9.00
CA HIS A 182 -13.05 7.83 7.56
C HIS A 182 -14.39 8.31 6.99
N VAL A 183 -15.49 7.64 7.33
CA VAL A 183 -16.83 8.06 6.89
C VAL A 183 -17.20 9.43 7.46
N ALA A 184 -16.87 9.71 8.73
CA ALA A 184 -17.08 11.00 9.35
C ALA A 184 -16.29 12.11 8.63
N MET A 185 -15.02 11.86 8.28
CA MET A 185 -14.20 12.81 7.54
C MET A 185 -14.76 13.07 6.14
N LEU A 186 -15.19 12.04 5.41
CA LEU A 186 -15.83 12.18 4.09
C LEU A 186 -17.14 12.99 4.14
N LYS A 187 -17.88 12.90 5.25
CA LYS A 187 -19.11 13.69 5.46
C LYS A 187 -18.80 15.14 5.81
N ALA A 188 -17.76 15.36 6.63
CA ALA A 188 -17.39 16.69 7.09
C ALA A 188 -16.72 17.53 5.98
N TYR A 189 -16.00 16.90 5.07
CA TYR A 189 -15.39 17.55 3.91
C TYR A 189 -15.53 16.66 2.66
N PRO A 190 -16.33 17.04 1.67
CA PRO A 190 -16.65 16.18 0.52
C PRO A 190 -15.62 16.21 -0.62
N ASP A 191 -14.72 17.20 -0.67
CA ASP A 191 -13.89 17.48 -1.84
C ASP A 191 -12.52 16.79 -1.83
N PHE A 192 -12.40 15.68 -1.13
CA PHE A 192 -11.20 14.84 -1.23
C PHE A 192 -11.09 14.17 -2.61
N ASP A 193 -9.85 14.10 -3.09
CA ASP A 193 -9.50 13.42 -4.34
C ASP A 193 -9.18 11.95 -4.10
N SER A 194 -8.66 11.62 -2.91
CA SER A 194 -8.19 10.26 -2.60
C SER A 194 -8.35 9.82 -1.15
N ILE A 195 -8.35 8.50 -0.98
CA ILE A 195 -8.31 7.85 0.32
C ILE A 195 -7.40 6.60 0.25
N LEU A 196 -6.50 6.47 1.24
CA LEU A 196 -5.67 5.28 1.41
C LEU A 196 -6.07 4.56 2.70
N MET A 197 -6.49 3.30 2.61
CA MET A 197 -7.03 2.52 3.73
C MET A 197 -6.64 1.04 3.66
N PRO A 198 -6.67 0.30 4.78
CA PRO A 198 -6.46 -1.14 4.78
C PRO A 198 -7.56 -1.85 3.99
N LEU A 199 -7.17 -2.69 3.04
CA LEU A 199 -8.10 -3.55 2.30
C LEU A 199 -7.41 -4.88 2.02
N HIS A 200 -7.87 -5.93 2.68
CA HIS A 200 -7.30 -7.28 2.61
C HIS A 200 -8.34 -8.34 2.98
N ALA A 201 -8.06 -9.59 2.69
CA ALA A 201 -9.04 -10.67 2.79
C ALA A 201 -9.66 -10.89 4.20
N ALA A 202 -8.97 -10.51 5.27
CA ALA A 202 -9.51 -10.61 6.64
C ALA A 202 -10.21 -9.32 7.12
N ASP A 203 -10.11 -8.19 6.39
CA ASP A 203 -10.74 -6.92 6.78
C ASP A 203 -12.25 -7.03 7.07
N PRO A 204 -13.04 -7.83 6.31
CA PRO A 204 -14.48 -7.96 6.54
C PRO A 204 -14.90 -8.50 7.91
N ALA A 205 -13.98 -9.09 8.67
CA ALA A 205 -14.26 -9.69 9.97
C ALA A 205 -14.25 -8.71 11.14
N TYR A 206 -13.54 -7.58 11.04
CA TYR A 206 -13.37 -6.66 12.16
C TYR A 206 -13.15 -5.21 11.72
N LEU A 207 -14.02 -4.30 12.16
CA LEU A 207 -13.97 -2.86 11.82
C LEU A 207 -13.65 -2.66 10.32
N SER A 208 -14.49 -3.19 9.46
CA SER A 208 -14.24 -3.36 8.04
C SER A 208 -14.25 -2.04 7.28
N PHE A 209 -13.13 -1.70 6.68
CA PHE A 209 -13.03 -0.62 5.70
C PHE A 209 -13.71 -0.99 4.38
N GLU A 210 -13.64 -2.28 4.01
CA GLU A 210 -14.29 -2.82 2.80
C GLU A 210 -15.81 -2.64 2.84
N LYS A 211 -16.44 -2.93 4.01
CA LYS A 211 -17.89 -2.85 4.16
C LYS A 211 -18.40 -1.44 4.47
N THR A 212 -17.54 -0.58 5.02
CA THR A 212 -17.95 0.71 5.58
C THR A 212 -17.46 1.90 4.74
N THR A 213 -16.15 2.02 4.58
CA THR A 213 -15.54 3.21 3.94
C THR A 213 -15.47 3.08 2.42
N LEU A 214 -15.18 1.88 1.91
CA LEU A 214 -14.99 1.65 0.47
C LEU A 214 -16.23 2.00 -0.34
N PRO A 215 -17.47 1.57 0.02
CA PRO A 215 -18.67 1.93 -0.73
C PRO A 215 -18.90 3.45 -0.77
N GLU A 216 -18.66 4.14 0.34
CA GLU A 216 -18.79 5.59 0.43
C GLU A 216 -17.78 6.32 -0.47
N ALA A 217 -16.51 5.88 -0.48
CA ALA A 217 -15.48 6.46 -1.34
C ALA A 217 -15.80 6.24 -2.84
N VAL A 218 -16.24 5.03 -3.19
CA VAL A 218 -16.62 4.68 -4.57
C VAL A 218 -17.80 5.50 -5.06
N SER A 219 -18.86 5.65 -4.25
CA SER A 219 -20.06 6.42 -4.62
C SER A 219 -19.75 7.89 -4.90
N ARG A 220 -18.67 8.44 -4.32
CA ARG A 220 -18.20 9.82 -4.51
C ARG A 220 -17.15 9.95 -5.63
N GLY A 221 -16.78 8.87 -6.30
CA GLY A 221 -15.74 8.87 -7.33
C GLY A 221 -14.35 9.19 -6.79
N ILE A 222 -14.10 8.99 -5.49
CA ILE A 222 -12.82 9.24 -4.85
C ILE A 222 -11.81 8.16 -5.27
N GLY A 223 -10.57 8.55 -5.53
CA GLY A 223 -9.47 7.62 -5.82
C GLY A 223 -9.13 6.77 -4.60
N VAL A 224 -9.33 5.46 -4.68
CA VAL A 224 -9.07 4.53 -3.58
C VAL A 224 -7.74 3.82 -3.79
N GLN A 225 -6.86 3.95 -2.78
CA GLN A 225 -5.66 3.12 -2.68
C GLN A 225 -5.83 2.12 -1.52
N ALA A 226 -5.39 0.88 -1.76
CA ALA A 226 -5.34 -0.16 -0.73
C ALA A 226 -3.95 -0.21 -0.10
N MET A 227 -3.90 -0.32 1.22
CA MET A 227 -2.69 -0.69 1.96
C MET A 227 -2.93 -1.95 2.80
N LYS A 228 -1.88 -2.50 3.40
CA LYS A 228 -1.96 -3.70 4.25
C LYS A 228 -2.49 -4.95 3.53
N VAL A 229 -2.37 -4.99 2.21
CA VAL A 229 -2.88 -6.08 1.35
C VAL A 229 -2.47 -7.47 1.85
N PHE A 230 -1.25 -7.61 2.37
CA PHE A 230 -0.73 -8.84 2.97
C PHE A 230 -0.97 -8.95 4.49
N GLY A 231 -1.84 -8.09 5.07
CA GLY A 231 -2.05 -8.05 6.53
C GLY A 231 -0.74 -7.89 7.31
N ASN A 232 0.18 -7.05 6.82
CA ASN A 232 1.52 -6.89 7.38
C ASN A 232 2.33 -8.22 7.41
N ALA A 233 2.16 -9.05 6.40
CA ALA A 233 2.66 -10.41 6.21
C ALA A 233 1.99 -11.51 7.06
N PHE A 234 1.06 -11.17 7.97
CA PHE A 234 0.35 -12.20 8.75
C PHE A 234 -0.54 -13.09 7.88
N LEU A 235 -1.16 -12.55 6.83
CA LEU A 235 -1.98 -13.33 5.91
C LEU A 235 -1.18 -14.37 5.12
N LEU A 236 0.11 -14.16 4.92
CA LEU A 236 0.98 -15.11 4.21
C LEU A 236 1.19 -16.44 4.96
N ARG A 237 0.65 -16.57 6.18
CA ARG A 237 0.60 -17.84 6.92
C ARG A 237 -0.52 -18.77 6.42
N VAL A 238 -1.55 -18.23 5.77
CA VAL A 238 -2.77 -18.96 5.39
C VAL A 238 -3.17 -18.75 3.93
N LEU A 239 -2.69 -17.68 3.30
CA LEU A 239 -2.86 -17.34 1.89
C LEU A 239 -1.48 -17.15 1.26
N ASN A 240 -1.39 -17.35 -0.05
CA ASN A 240 -0.17 -16.96 -0.77
C ASN A 240 -0.24 -15.49 -1.25
N ALA A 241 0.87 -14.97 -1.79
CA ALA A 241 0.96 -13.57 -2.21
C ALA A 241 -0.03 -13.24 -3.36
N GLU A 242 -0.24 -14.19 -4.29
CA GLU A 242 -1.21 -14.03 -5.38
C GLU A 242 -2.64 -13.90 -4.83
N GLU A 243 -3.03 -14.76 -3.89
CA GLU A 243 -4.35 -14.71 -3.28
C GLU A 243 -4.59 -13.37 -2.57
N CYS A 244 -3.61 -12.89 -1.80
CA CYS A 244 -3.72 -11.61 -1.09
C CYS A 244 -3.83 -10.42 -2.04
N LEU A 245 -2.93 -10.31 -3.02
CA LEU A 245 -2.89 -9.17 -3.93
C LEU A 245 -4.07 -9.19 -4.90
N ARG A 246 -4.38 -10.36 -5.45
CA ARG A 246 -5.51 -10.54 -6.36
C ARG A 246 -6.85 -10.25 -5.66
N TYR A 247 -7.00 -10.62 -4.37
CA TYR A 247 -8.16 -10.24 -3.58
C TYR A 247 -8.33 -8.71 -3.54
N ALA A 248 -7.29 -7.98 -3.13
CA ALA A 248 -7.35 -6.53 -3.05
C ALA A 248 -7.63 -5.89 -4.42
N LEU A 249 -6.99 -6.38 -5.49
CA LEU A 249 -7.20 -5.89 -6.86
C LEU A 249 -8.59 -6.21 -7.42
N SER A 250 -9.30 -7.20 -6.86
CA SER A 250 -10.70 -7.54 -7.21
C SER A 250 -11.72 -6.60 -6.58
N LEU A 251 -11.33 -5.84 -5.54
CA LEU A 251 -12.15 -4.76 -4.99
C LEU A 251 -12.14 -3.55 -5.93
N PRO A 252 -13.11 -2.63 -5.82
CA PRO A 252 -13.17 -1.40 -6.62
C PRO A 252 -12.13 -0.37 -6.16
N ILE A 253 -10.86 -0.76 -6.18
CA ILE A 253 -9.70 0.08 -5.89
C ILE A 253 -8.97 0.48 -7.18
N HIS A 254 -8.14 1.51 -7.09
CA HIS A 254 -7.38 2.02 -8.23
C HIS A 254 -5.91 1.59 -8.20
N CYS A 255 -5.34 1.45 -6.99
CA CYS A 255 -3.96 1.03 -6.78
C CYS A 255 -3.82 0.28 -5.45
N ALA A 256 -3.03 -0.78 -5.43
CA ALA A 256 -2.57 -1.45 -4.21
C ALA A 256 -1.14 -0.98 -3.90
N THR A 257 -0.95 -0.28 -2.78
CA THR A 257 0.36 0.15 -2.31
C THR A 257 1.06 -1.02 -1.65
N VAL A 258 2.09 -1.56 -2.31
CA VAL A 258 2.87 -2.70 -1.82
C VAL A 258 4.25 -2.25 -1.34
N GLY A 259 4.69 -2.80 -0.22
CA GLY A 259 6.00 -2.54 0.35
C GLY A 259 6.88 -3.77 0.22
N CYS A 260 7.83 -3.74 -0.70
CA CYS A 260 8.79 -4.82 -0.94
C CYS A 260 10.14 -4.48 -0.31
N SER A 261 10.82 -5.49 0.22
CA SER A 261 12.20 -5.39 0.74
C SER A 261 13.22 -6.11 -0.14
N THR A 262 12.78 -6.76 -1.21
CA THR A 262 13.62 -7.40 -2.23
C THR A 262 13.04 -7.20 -3.61
N THR A 263 13.89 -7.22 -4.65
CA THR A 263 13.44 -7.18 -6.04
C THR A 263 12.60 -8.41 -6.41
N GLY A 264 12.89 -9.57 -5.81
CA GLY A 264 12.10 -10.79 -6.02
C GLY A 264 10.64 -10.64 -5.56
N GLN A 265 10.39 -10.01 -4.41
CA GLN A 265 9.03 -9.69 -3.97
C GLN A 265 8.32 -8.74 -4.95
N LEU A 266 9.04 -7.75 -5.45
CA LEU A 266 8.49 -6.83 -6.45
C LEU A 266 8.20 -7.55 -7.77
N ASP A 267 9.06 -8.45 -8.22
CA ASP A 267 8.83 -9.28 -9.41
C ASP A 267 7.59 -10.16 -9.26
N ASP A 268 7.37 -10.75 -8.09
CA ASP A 268 6.17 -11.52 -7.80
C ASP A 268 4.91 -10.64 -7.87
N ASP A 269 4.92 -9.48 -7.21
CA ASP A 269 3.79 -8.54 -7.23
C ASP A 269 3.51 -8.03 -8.66
N LEU A 270 4.55 -7.71 -9.43
CA LEU A 270 4.43 -7.30 -10.83
C LEU A 270 3.83 -8.43 -11.70
N ARG A 271 4.31 -9.66 -11.54
CA ARG A 271 3.79 -10.83 -12.28
C ARG A 271 2.31 -11.07 -11.96
N ILE A 272 1.92 -10.98 -10.69
CA ILE A 272 0.52 -11.09 -10.27
C ILE A 272 -0.32 -9.99 -10.92
N ALA A 273 0.14 -8.73 -10.87
CA ALA A 273 -0.57 -7.60 -11.44
C ALA A 273 -0.70 -7.69 -12.97
N GLN A 274 0.34 -8.13 -13.68
CA GLN A 274 0.35 -8.28 -15.14
C GLN A 274 -0.57 -9.40 -15.64
N ASN A 275 -0.77 -10.44 -14.82
CA ASN A 275 -1.65 -11.57 -15.13
C ASN A 275 -2.99 -11.48 -14.39
N PHE A 276 -3.31 -10.32 -13.81
CA PHE A 276 -4.49 -10.14 -12.99
C PHE A 276 -5.79 -10.48 -13.73
N LYS A 277 -6.58 -11.33 -13.08
CA LYS A 277 -7.98 -11.60 -13.40
C LYS A 277 -8.80 -11.48 -12.12
N PRO A 278 -9.89 -10.73 -12.08
CA PRO A 278 -10.67 -10.57 -10.86
C PRO A 278 -11.19 -11.91 -10.36
N TYR A 279 -11.34 -12.03 -9.05
CA TYR A 279 -12.06 -13.14 -8.44
C TYR A 279 -13.56 -12.99 -8.66
N THR A 280 -14.28 -14.13 -8.79
CA THR A 280 -15.74 -14.13 -8.69
C THR A 280 -16.17 -13.88 -7.23
N PRO A 281 -17.45 -13.51 -6.99
CA PRO A 281 -17.95 -13.36 -5.62
C PRO A 281 -17.70 -14.60 -4.75
N GLU A 282 -17.90 -15.78 -5.29
CA GLU A 282 -17.71 -17.07 -4.59
C GLU A 282 -16.23 -17.31 -4.23
N GLN A 283 -15.32 -16.97 -5.14
CA GLN A 283 -13.87 -17.04 -4.89
C GLN A 283 -13.46 -16.01 -3.82
N MET A 284 -14.04 -14.80 -3.86
CA MET A 284 -13.80 -13.78 -2.82
C MET A 284 -14.24 -14.29 -1.45
N ASP A 285 -15.40 -14.95 -1.36
CA ASP A 285 -15.92 -15.52 -0.11
C ASP A 285 -15.06 -16.69 0.39
N GLU A 286 -14.57 -17.55 -0.49
CA GLU A 286 -13.63 -18.62 -0.14
C GLU A 286 -12.34 -18.06 0.47
N ILE A 287 -11.72 -17.07 -0.18
CA ILE A 287 -10.49 -16.41 0.29
C ILE A 287 -10.74 -15.72 1.64
N ARG A 288 -11.86 -15.01 1.83
CA ARG A 288 -12.26 -14.41 3.11
C ARG A 288 -12.37 -15.45 4.22
N ASN A 289 -13.07 -16.55 3.96
CA ASN A 289 -13.26 -17.61 4.93
C ASN A 289 -11.92 -18.23 5.36
N ARG A 290 -11.03 -18.51 4.43
CA ARG A 290 -9.68 -19.00 4.73
C ARG A 290 -8.87 -17.98 5.53
N ALA A 291 -8.93 -16.70 5.17
CA ALA A 291 -8.24 -15.63 5.90
C ALA A 291 -8.71 -15.49 7.35
N ILE A 292 -10.00 -15.72 7.61
CA ILE A 292 -10.62 -15.51 8.91
C ILE A 292 -10.49 -16.77 9.81
N THR A 293 -10.63 -17.97 9.24
CA THR A 293 -10.78 -19.21 10.01
C THR A 293 -9.48 -19.99 10.20
N ALA A 294 -8.48 -19.80 9.35
CA ALA A 294 -7.31 -20.68 9.27
C ALA A 294 -6.11 -20.20 10.07
N GLY A 295 -6.21 -20.08 11.39
CA GLY A 295 -5.02 -19.81 12.20
C GLY A 295 -5.15 -20.28 13.65
N PRO A 296 -4.09 -20.84 14.26
CA PRO A 296 -4.08 -21.07 15.71
C PRO A 296 -4.20 -19.71 16.42
N GLY A 297 -5.30 -19.52 17.13
CA GLY A 297 -5.64 -18.26 17.78
C GLY A 297 -6.46 -17.30 16.92
N GLY A 298 -6.92 -17.74 15.73
CA GLY A 298 -7.72 -16.96 14.79
C GLY A 298 -6.98 -15.71 14.30
N LEU A 299 -6.77 -15.60 13.00
CA LEU A 299 -6.30 -14.34 12.40
C LEU A 299 -7.41 -13.28 12.39
N GLN A 300 -8.25 -13.26 13.42
CA GLN A 300 -9.41 -12.39 13.55
C GLN A 300 -9.13 -11.22 14.48
N GLY A 301 -9.69 -10.06 14.12
CA GLY A 301 -9.76 -8.92 15.02
C GLY A 301 -8.40 -8.37 15.45
N PRO A 302 -8.27 -7.96 16.71
CA PRO A 302 -7.12 -7.23 17.22
C PRO A 302 -5.76 -7.91 17.06
N ALA A 303 -5.74 -9.24 16.98
CA ALA A 303 -4.48 -10.00 16.86
C ALA A 303 -3.84 -9.85 15.48
N LEU A 304 -4.64 -9.83 14.39
CA LEU A 304 -4.16 -9.60 13.04
C LEU A 304 -4.02 -8.10 12.75
N GLU A 305 -5.04 -7.35 13.13
CA GLU A 305 -5.21 -5.95 12.76
C GLU A 305 -4.90 -5.03 13.94
N TYR A 306 -3.71 -5.24 14.53
CA TYR A 306 -3.22 -4.47 15.70
C TYR A 306 -3.24 -2.96 15.48
N TRP A 307 -3.34 -2.49 14.24
CA TRP A 307 -3.47 -1.07 13.89
C TRP A 307 -4.89 -0.52 14.04
N LYS A 308 -5.93 -1.36 14.18
CA LYS A 308 -7.31 -0.96 14.40
C LYS A 308 -7.59 -0.68 15.89
N VAL A 309 -8.71 -0.04 16.18
CA VAL A 309 -9.18 0.21 17.56
C VAL A 309 -9.21 -1.10 18.34
N GLY A 310 -8.68 -1.09 19.57
CA GLY A 310 -8.59 -2.28 20.41
C GLY A 310 -7.47 -3.25 20.01
N GLY A 311 -6.72 -2.96 18.96
CA GLY A 311 -5.52 -3.70 18.59
C GLY A 311 -4.34 -3.39 19.50
N VAL A 312 -3.48 -4.38 19.68
CA VAL A 312 -2.25 -4.24 20.47
C VAL A 312 -1.06 -4.10 19.53
N TRP A 313 -0.49 -2.92 19.48
CA TRP A 313 0.77 -2.69 18.78
C TRP A 313 1.89 -3.49 19.46
N LYS A 314 2.51 -4.41 18.72
CA LYS A 314 3.64 -5.23 19.21
C LYS A 314 4.95 -4.70 18.69
#